data_aa5d111707483440d7b1c58684adeae4
#
_entry.id   aa5d111707483440d7b1c58684adeae4
#
_cell.length_a   1.000
_cell.length_b   1.000
_cell.length_c   1.000
_cell.angle_alpha   90.00
_cell.angle_beta   90.00
_cell.angle_gamma   90.00
#
_symmetry.space_group_name_H-M   'P 1'
#
loop_
_entity.id
_entity.type
_entity.pdbx_description
1 polymer ?
#
loop_
_entity_poly.entity_id
_entity_poly.type
_entity_poly.pdbx_seq_one_letter_code
_entity_poly.pdbx_strand_id
1 'polypeptide(L)'
;MGTINWTKDQQQIIDMRGCNILVSAAAGSGKTAVLVERIFKRITDKRDPVNVDQFVVVTFTKLAAAQMKDRLRERIEQALAEDPSNEHLLRQEGRLSLAHISTVHSFCSEIVKRYFHRIGLDPAFRMGTEAETRL
;
A
#
# COMPACT_ATOMS: atom_id res chain seq x y z
N MET A 1 23.10 10.05 1.54
CA MET A 1 22.24 9.09 2.27
C MET A 1 22.64 7.67 1.93
N GLY A 2 22.80 6.79 2.91
CA GLY A 2 23.33 5.45 2.68
C GLY A 2 22.37 4.61 1.82
N THR A 3 22.90 4.02 0.78
CA THR A 3 22.22 3.02 -0.05
C THR A 3 21.80 1.87 0.87
N ILE A 4 20.51 1.59 0.95
CA ILE A 4 20.03 0.45 1.72
C ILE A 4 20.56 -0.81 1.03
N ASN A 5 21.44 -1.56 1.70
CA ASN A 5 21.92 -2.84 1.18
C ASN A 5 20.88 -3.93 1.47
N TRP A 6 20.15 -4.32 0.45
CA TRP A 6 19.21 -5.44 0.51
C TRP A 6 19.96 -6.77 0.51
N THR A 7 19.51 -7.72 1.34
CA THR A 7 19.98 -9.11 1.22
C THR A 7 19.51 -9.71 -0.12
N LYS A 8 20.12 -10.83 -0.53
CA LYS A 8 19.73 -11.52 -1.77
C LYS A 8 18.23 -11.88 -1.78
N ASP A 9 17.73 -12.39 -0.69
CA ASP A 9 16.30 -12.76 -0.56
C ASP A 9 15.40 -11.54 -0.61
N GLN A 10 15.76 -10.46 0.08
CA GLN A 10 15.02 -9.20 0.04
C GLN A 10 15.00 -8.62 -1.38
N GLN A 11 16.15 -8.60 -2.07
CA GLN A 11 16.24 -8.13 -3.45
C GLN A 11 15.40 -9.00 -4.39
N GLN A 12 15.40 -10.31 -4.21
CA GLN A 12 14.55 -11.22 -4.98
C GLN A 12 13.06 -10.89 -4.79
N ILE A 13 12.61 -10.66 -3.54
CA ILE A 13 11.23 -10.27 -3.26
C ILE A 13 10.88 -8.95 -3.95
N ILE A 14 11.78 -7.97 -3.92
CA ILE A 14 11.58 -6.67 -4.55
C ILE A 14 11.42 -6.81 -6.08
N ASP A 15 12.19 -7.67 -6.71
CA ASP A 15 12.27 -7.79 -8.16
C ASP A 15 11.28 -8.79 -8.78
N MET A 16 10.84 -9.78 -8.01
CA MET A 16 9.96 -10.86 -8.51
C MET A 16 8.64 -10.32 -9.08
N ARG A 17 8.22 -10.82 -10.24
CA ARG A 17 7.02 -10.42 -10.98
C ARG A 17 6.23 -11.64 -11.44
N GLY A 18 4.94 -11.43 -11.74
CA GLY A 18 4.08 -12.42 -12.39
C GLY A 18 3.73 -13.65 -11.55
N CYS A 19 3.94 -13.61 -10.23
CA CYS A 19 3.64 -14.74 -9.33
C CYS A 19 3.19 -14.24 -7.95
N ASN A 20 2.53 -15.11 -7.21
CA ASN A 20 2.24 -14.89 -5.79
C ASN A 20 3.50 -15.14 -4.96
N ILE A 21 3.71 -14.30 -3.95
CA ILE A 21 4.86 -14.39 -3.06
C ILE A 21 4.37 -14.52 -1.63
N LEU A 22 4.79 -15.57 -0.95
CA LEU A 22 4.62 -15.72 0.50
C LEU A 22 5.97 -15.44 1.18
N VAL A 23 6.01 -14.45 2.05
CA VAL A 23 7.21 -14.08 2.79
C VAL A 23 7.05 -14.45 4.26
N SER A 24 7.85 -15.41 4.71
CA SER A 24 7.99 -15.76 6.13
C SER A 24 9.29 -15.16 6.67
N ALA A 25 9.17 -14.31 7.68
CA ALA A 25 10.34 -13.64 8.26
C ALA A 25 10.05 -13.17 9.69
N ALA A 26 11.06 -13.17 10.55
CA ALA A 26 10.96 -12.76 11.95
C ALA A 26 10.54 -11.27 12.09
N ALA A 27 10.08 -10.87 13.27
CA ALA A 27 9.87 -9.47 13.58
C ALA A 27 11.20 -8.69 13.44
N GLY A 28 11.14 -7.47 12.92
CA GLY A 28 12.34 -6.65 12.72
C GLY A 28 13.18 -6.99 11.48
N SER A 29 12.82 -8.00 10.69
CA SER A 29 13.55 -8.43 9.47
C SER A 29 13.42 -7.47 8.27
N GLY A 30 12.79 -6.31 8.44
CA GLY A 30 12.63 -5.33 7.36
C GLY A 30 11.48 -5.60 6.37
N LYS A 31 10.53 -6.50 6.69
CA LYS A 31 9.39 -6.82 5.80
C LYS A 31 8.68 -5.60 5.23
N THR A 32 8.40 -4.61 6.08
CA THR A 32 7.72 -3.38 5.65
C THR A 32 8.59 -2.56 4.71
N ALA A 33 9.89 -2.46 4.97
CA ALA A 33 10.81 -1.74 4.10
C ALA A 33 10.93 -2.41 2.71
N VAL A 34 11.02 -3.73 2.67
CA VAL A 34 11.01 -4.53 1.44
C VAL A 34 9.73 -4.32 0.64
N LEU A 35 8.56 -4.29 1.33
CA LEU A 35 7.28 -4.06 0.67
C LEU A 35 7.18 -2.64 0.10
N VAL A 36 7.61 -1.63 0.84
CA VAL A 36 7.66 -0.24 0.36
C VAL A 36 8.55 -0.13 -0.88
N GLU A 37 9.76 -0.70 -0.84
CA GLU A 37 10.67 -0.66 -1.98
C GLU A 37 10.12 -1.43 -3.19
N ARG A 38 9.45 -2.57 -2.96
CA ARG A 38 8.77 -3.30 -4.03
C ARG A 38 7.68 -2.47 -4.70
N ILE A 39 6.83 -1.77 -3.92
CA ILE A 39 5.79 -0.87 -4.44
C ILE A 39 6.46 0.27 -5.21
N PHE A 40 7.47 0.90 -4.64
CA PHE A 40 8.21 1.99 -5.28
C PHE A 40 8.84 1.55 -6.62
N LYS A 41 9.48 0.37 -6.67
CA LYS A 41 9.99 -0.19 -7.93
C LYS A 41 8.91 -0.48 -8.97
N ARG A 42 7.70 -0.83 -8.56
CA ARG A 42 6.57 -0.99 -9.47
C ARG A 42 6.07 0.33 -10.01
N ILE A 43 6.03 1.36 -9.16
CA ILE A 43 5.66 2.72 -9.57
C ILE A 43 6.66 3.28 -10.58
N THR A 44 7.95 3.01 -10.38
CA THR A 44 9.05 3.55 -11.20
C THR A 44 9.52 2.59 -12.31
N ASP A 45 8.80 1.51 -12.56
CA ASP A 45 9.15 0.57 -13.63
C ASP A 45 9.08 1.28 -14.99
N LYS A 46 10.16 1.19 -15.78
CA LYS A 46 10.26 1.89 -17.07
C LYS A 46 9.45 1.22 -18.17
N ARG A 47 9.10 -0.06 -18.03
CA ARG A 47 8.40 -0.84 -19.06
C ARG A 47 6.89 -0.91 -18.80
N ASP A 48 6.53 -1.09 -17.53
CA ASP A 48 5.15 -1.32 -17.08
C ASP A 48 4.94 -0.64 -15.73
N PRO A 49 4.90 0.71 -15.69
CA PRO A 49 4.67 1.44 -14.45
C PRO A 49 3.23 1.26 -13.97
N VAL A 50 3.07 1.01 -12.68
CA VAL A 50 1.77 0.90 -12.02
C VAL A 50 1.56 2.15 -11.16
N ASN A 51 0.42 2.81 -11.28
CA ASN A 51 0.13 3.96 -10.45
C ASN A 51 -0.12 3.54 -8.99
N VAL A 52 0.21 4.42 -8.05
CA VAL A 52 0.08 4.15 -6.61
C VAL A 52 -1.36 3.86 -6.18
N ASP A 53 -2.35 4.45 -6.84
CA ASP A 53 -3.78 4.24 -6.62
C ASP A 53 -4.32 2.91 -7.19
N GLN A 54 -3.50 2.17 -7.93
CA GLN A 54 -3.84 0.84 -8.45
C GLN A 54 -3.41 -0.31 -7.50
N PHE A 55 -2.68 0.01 -6.42
CA PHE A 55 -2.33 -0.98 -5.39
C PHE A 55 -3.42 -1.07 -4.33
N VAL A 56 -3.63 -2.28 -3.84
CA VAL A 56 -4.38 -2.55 -2.61
C VAL A 56 -3.40 -3.13 -1.60
N VAL A 57 -3.16 -2.39 -0.53
CA VAL A 57 -2.29 -2.81 0.58
C VAL A 57 -3.13 -2.87 1.84
N VAL A 58 -3.24 -4.05 2.43
CA VAL A 58 -4.02 -4.25 3.64
C VAL A 58 -3.15 -4.60 4.83
N THR A 59 -3.52 -4.08 5.98
CA THR A 59 -2.82 -4.30 7.26
C THR A 59 -3.82 -4.70 8.34
N PHE A 60 -3.33 -5.12 9.50
CA PHE A 60 -4.21 -5.44 10.63
C PHE A 60 -4.58 -4.20 11.45
N THR A 61 -3.73 -3.19 11.51
CA THR A 61 -3.95 -2.00 12.34
C THR A 61 -3.93 -0.72 11.51
N LYS A 62 -4.71 0.27 11.93
CA LYS A 62 -4.72 1.61 11.33
C LYS A 62 -3.34 2.27 11.41
N LEU A 63 -2.63 2.06 12.52
CA LEU A 63 -1.27 2.58 12.71
C LEU A 63 -0.30 2.01 11.67
N ALA A 64 -0.33 0.69 11.43
CA ALA A 64 0.51 0.06 10.42
C ALA A 64 0.20 0.56 9.01
N ALA A 65 -1.08 0.81 8.69
CA ALA A 65 -1.49 1.38 7.42
C ALA A 65 -0.97 2.82 7.24
N ALA A 66 -1.08 3.65 8.27
CA ALA A 66 -0.54 5.02 8.25
C ALA A 66 0.98 5.01 8.07
N GLN A 67 1.70 4.24 8.88
CA GLN A 67 3.16 4.10 8.77
C GLN A 67 3.61 3.61 7.39
N MET A 68 2.87 2.69 6.77
CA MET A 68 3.16 2.23 5.41
C MET A 68 3.04 3.38 4.40
N LYS A 69 1.97 4.17 4.52
CA LYS A 69 1.72 5.32 3.64
C LYS A 69 2.79 6.40 3.79
N ASP A 70 3.19 6.69 5.03
CA ASP A 70 4.24 7.68 5.32
C ASP A 70 5.59 7.23 4.76
N ARG A 71 5.98 5.98 4.96
CA ARG A 71 7.23 5.43 4.39
C ARG A 71 7.25 5.45 2.86
N LEU A 72 6.11 5.18 2.23
CA LEU A 72 6.03 5.24 0.76
C LEU A 72 6.14 6.70 0.29
N ARG A 73 5.55 7.65 1.01
CA ARG A 73 5.72 9.09 0.75
C ARG A 73 7.17 9.49 0.85
N GLU A 74 7.82 9.20 1.97
CA GLU A 74 9.24 9.49 2.18
C GLU A 74 10.13 8.92 1.07
N ARG A 75 9.82 7.72 0.61
CA ARG A 75 10.58 7.07 -0.48
C ARG A 75 10.41 7.79 -1.83
N ILE A 76 9.20 8.28 -2.13
CA ILE A 76 8.92 9.08 -3.33
C ILE A 76 9.61 10.44 -3.21
N GLU A 77 9.51 11.11 -2.07
CA GLU A 77 10.17 12.41 -1.81
C GLU A 77 11.69 12.31 -1.94
N GLN A 78 12.31 11.23 -1.43
CA GLN A 78 13.75 10.98 -1.61
C GLN A 78 14.13 10.88 -3.09
N ALA A 79 13.34 10.19 -3.90
CA ALA A 79 13.61 10.08 -5.33
C ALA A 79 13.37 11.41 -6.07
N LEU A 80 12.39 12.21 -5.65
CA LEU A 80 12.17 13.56 -6.16
C LEU A 80 13.28 14.53 -5.76
N ALA A 81 13.92 14.34 -4.61
CA ALA A 81 15.09 15.13 -4.22
C ALA A 81 16.31 14.88 -5.15
N GLU A 82 16.42 13.68 -5.72
CA GLU A 82 17.43 13.32 -6.72
C GLU A 82 17.08 13.82 -8.13
N ASP A 83 15.79 13.79 -8.48
CA ASP A 83 15.25 14.25 -9.77
C ASP A 83 13.95 15.06 -9.58
N PRO A 84 14.06 16.36 -9.22
CA PRO A 84 12.89 17.21 -8.95
C PRO A 84 11.98 17.45 -10.16
N SER A 85 12.49 17.21 -11.37
CA SER A 85 11.75 17.39 -12.61
C SER A 85 10.96 16.15 -13.06
N ASN A 86 11.00 15.09 -12.30
CA ASN A 86 10.34 13.82 -12.62
C ASN A 86 8.81 13.94 -12.51
N GLU A 87 8.18 14.33 -13.60
CA GLU A 87 6.73 14.51 -13.67
C GLU A 87 5.94 13.25 -13.29
N HIS A 88 6.48 12.05 -13.55
CA HIS A 88 5.82 10.82 -13.17
C HIS A 88 5.77 10.68 -11.65
N LEU A 89 6.89 10.88 -10.95
CA LEU A 89 6.93 10.83 -9.50
C LEU A 89 6.10 11.93 -8.84
N LEU A 90 6.09 13.16 -9.38
CA LEU A 90 5.21 14.24 -8.91
C LEU A 90 3.73 13.83 -8.99
N ARG A 91 3.32 13.19 -10.09
CA ARG A 91 1.95 12.67 -10.21
C ARG A 91 1.67 11.55 -9.20
N GLN A 92 2.62 10.68 -8.93
CA GLN A 92 2.44 9.60 -7.94
C GLN A 92 2.35 10.12 -6.52
N GLU A 93 3.13 11.13 -6.16
CA GLU A 93 3.03 11.83 -4.88
C GLU A 93 1.63 12.41 -4.66
N GLY A 94 1.10 13.15 -5.64
CA GLY A 94 -0.25 13.70 -5.59
C GLY A 94 -1.35 12.63 -5.48
N ARG A 95 -1.15 11.44 -6.07
CA ARG A 95 -2.09 10.32 -6.01
C ARG A 95 -2.00 9.48 -4.73
N LEU A 96 -0.99 9.69 -3.90
CA LEU A 96 -0.79 8.89 -2.70
C LEU A 96 -1.96 8.96 -1.71
N SER A 97 -2.72 10.07 -1.73
CA SER A 97 -3.96 10.20 -0.96
C SER A 97 -5.05 9.22 -1.39
N LEU A 98 -5.07 8.84 -2.68
CA LEU A 98 -6.02 7.91 -3.29
C LEU A 98 -5.59 6.44 -3.17
N ALA A 99 -4.36 6.17 -2.70
CA ALA A 99 -3.86 4.81 -2.56
C ALA A 99 -4.67 4.03 -1.51
N HIS A 100 -5.11 2.83 -1.88
CA HIS A 100 -5.85 1.92 -1.01
C HIS A 100 -4.90 1.21 -0.03
N ILE A 101 -4.35 1.98 0.92
CA ILE A 101 -3.51 1.49 2.02
C ILE A 101 -4.31 1.62 3.31
N SER A 102 -4.89 0.51 3.79
CA SER A 102 -5.84 0.55 4.90
C SER A 102 -5.87 -0.78 5.66
N THR A 103 -6.71 -0.87 6.70
CA THR A 103 -6.98 -2.17 7.32
C THR A 103 -7.93 -2.99 6.43
N VAL A 104 -7.90 -4.33 6.58
CA VAL A 104 -8.83 -5.23 5.89
C VAL A 104 -10.28 -4.77 6.11
N HIS A 105 -10.65 -4.46 7.36
CA HIS A 105 -12.01 -3.99 7.70
C HIS A 105 -12.37 -2.67 6.99
N SER A 106 -11.44 -1.72 6.95
CA SER A 106 -11.68 -0.44 6.28
C SER A 106 -11.85 -0.64 4.77
N PHE A 107 -11.03 -1.48 4.16
CA PHE A 107 -11.12 -1.83 2.74
C PHE A 107 -12.46 -2.51 2.43
N CYS A 108 -12.87 -3.52 3.20
CA CYS A 108 -14.16 -4.19 3.04
C CYS A 108 -15.33 -3.19 3.19
N SER A 109 -15.26 -2.30 4.18
CA SER A 109 -16.29 -1.27 4.38
C SER A 109 -16.38 -0.31 3.18
N GLU A 110 -15.26 0.06 2.58
CA GLU A 110 -15.23 0.88 1.36
C GLU A 110 -15.91 0.17 0.18
N ILE A 111 -15.60 -1.12 -0.02
CA ILE A 111 -16.23 -1.93 -1.06
C ILE A 111 -17.74 -2.01 -0.86
N VAL A 112 -18.19 -2.30 0.37
CA VAL A 112 -19.62 -2.37 0.69
C VAL A 112 -20.31 -1.02 0.45
N LYS A 113 -19.71 0.10 0.86
CA LYS A 113 -20.22 1.45 0.61
C LYS A 113 -20.28 1.82 -0.87
N ARG A 114 -19.39 1.29 -1.69
CA ARG A 114 -19.37 1.54 -3.13
C ARG A 114 -20.45 0.73 -3.87
N TYR A 115 -20.73 -0.48 -3.39
CA TYR A 115 -21.59 -1.45 -4.06
C TYR A 115 -22.83 -1.84 -3.28
N PHE A 116 -23.26 -1.04 -2.27
CA PHE A 116 -24.41 -1.32 -1.41
C PHE A 116 -25.69 -1.65 -2.20
N HIS A 117 -25.90 -0.98 -3.33
CA HIS A 117 -27.06 -1.19 -4.20
C HIS A 117 -27.11 -2.59 -4.82
N ARG A 118 -25.96 -3.26 -5.01
CA ARG A 118 -25.90 -4.62 -5.57
C ARG A 118 -26.29 -5.71 -4.59
N ILE A 119 -26.21 -5.42 -3.29
CA ILE A 119 -26.52 -6.36 -2.22
C ILE A 119 -27.78 -5.97 -1.44
N GLY A 120 -28.53 -4.97 -1.94
CA GLY A 120 -29.79 -4.53 -1.36
C GLY A 120 -29.66 -3.88 0.01
N LEU A 121 -28.50 -3.29 0.34
CA LEU A 121 -28.34 -2.55 1.59
C LEU A 121 -28.90 -1.14 1.47
N ASP A 122 -29.43 -0.64 2.59
CA ASP A 122 -29.79 0.77 2.73
C ASP A 122 -28.54 1.65 2.60
N PRO A 123 -28.55 2.73 1.79
CA PRO A 123 -27.41 3.64 1.68
C PRO A 123 -26.99 4.27 3.02
N ALA A 124 -27.91 4.36 3.99
CA ALA A 124 -27.65 4.89 5.33
C ALA A 124 -27.11 3.82 6.32
N PHE A 125 -26.74 2.62 5.84
CA PHE A 125 -26.21 1.58 6.72
C PHE A 125 -24.97 2.05 7.47
N ARG A 126 -24.83 1.57 8.71
CA ARG A 126 -23.64 1.77 9.55
C ARG A 126 -23.08 0.44 10.02
N MET A 127 -21.81 0.43 10.35
CA MET A 127 -21.20 -0.71 11.03
C MET A 127 -21.80 -0.84 12.44
N GLY A 128 -22.28 -2.01 12.79
CA GLY A 128 -22.73 -2.31 14.14
C GLY A 128 -21.56 -2.29 15.13
N THR A 129 -21.84 -1.92 16.37
CA THR A 129 -20.90 -2.06 17.49
C THR A 129 -20.88 -3.51 18.00
N GLU A 130 -19.83 -3.91 18.73
CA GLU A 130 -19.78 -5.25 19.36
C GLU A 130 -21.00 -5.54 20.25
N ALA A 131 -21.54 -4.52 20.92
CA ALA A 131 -22.73 -4.66 21.76
C ALA A 131 -23.99 -4.98 20.94
N GLU A 132 -24.10 -4.41 19.74
CA GLU A 132 -25.24 -4.65 18.82
C GLU A 132 -25.13 -6.00 18.08
N THR A 133 -23.94 -6.58 17.96
CA THR A 133 -23.72 -7.86 17.27
C THR A 133 -23.89 -9.08 18.20
N ARG A 134 -24.03 -8.88 19.52
CA ARG A 134 -24.23 -9.95 20.51
C ARG A 134 -25.71 -10.26 20.81
N LEU A 135 -26.60 -9.65 20.07
CA LEU A 135 -28.04 -9.94 20.08
C LEU A 135 -28.39 -10.93 18.97
#